data_38dd745a438ab9e8917e2ed1d93f9dcd
#
_entry.id   38dd745a438ab9e8917e2ed1d93f9dcd
#
_cell.length_a   1.000
_cell.length_b   1.000
_cell.length_c   1.000
_cell.angle_alpha   90.00
_cell.angle_beta   90.00
_cell.angle_gamma   90.00
#
_symmetry.space_group_name_H-M   'P 1'
#
loop_
_entity.id
_entity.type
_entity.pdbx_description
1 polymer ?
#
loop_
_entity_poly.entity_id
_entity_poly.type
_entity_poly.pdbx_seq_one_letter_code
_entity_poly.pdbx_strand_id
1 'polypeptide(L)'
;MDQPRGTKVRGTRQASALAAALTSLPGFCSAQEIHAELRRRGETVGLTTVYRHLQVLSEQGAVDTIRDPSGETLYRQCGSTAHHHHLTCRVCGSSVEVEGRVVEQWAAKVAAEAGFTSVDHTVELFGLCPEHSA
;
A
#
# COMPACT_ATOMS: atom_id res chain seq x y z
N MET A 1 -21.83 4.14 32.48
CA MET A 1 -20.37 4.07 32.30
C MET A 1 -20.00 4.66 30.96
N ASP A 2 -19.50 5.88 31.01
CA ASP A 2 -19.13 6.57 29.82
C ASP A 2 -17.76 6.08 29.33
N GLN A 3 -17.77 5.42 28.19
CA GLN A 3 -16.55 5.21 27.47
C GLN A 3 -16.00 6.57 27.01
N PRO A 4 -14.70 6.79 27.06
CA PRO A 4 -14.13 8.05 26.66
C PRO A 4 -14.37 8.27 25.16
N ARG A 5 -15.39 9.06 24.88
CA ARG A 5 -15.75 9.44 23.50
C ARG A 5 -14.57 10.11 22.76
N GLY A 6 -13.61 10.64 23.51
CA GLY A 6 -12.45 11.32 22.95
C GLY A 6 -11.50 10.44 22.16
N THR A 7 -11.34 9.17 22.52
CA THR A 7 -10.39 8.29 21.86
C THR A 7 -10.88 7.86 20.47
N LYS A 8 -12.19 7.63 20.33
CA LYS A 8 -12.78 7.22 19.05
C LYS A 8 -12.79 8.38 18.05
N VAL A 9 -13.11 9.59 18.52
CA VAL A 9 -13.10 10.79 17.68
C VAL A 9 -11.68 11.12 17.22
N ARG A 10 -10.68 11.00 18.09
CA ARG A 10 -9.29 11.23 17.75
C ARG A 10 -8.81 10.20 16.73
N GLY A 11 -9.13 8.92 16.91
CA GLY A 11 -8.77 7.87 15.96
C GLY A 11 -9.39 8.08 14.60
N THR A 12 -10.66 8.50 14.54
CA THR A 12 -11.35 8.81 13.29
C THR A 12 -10.72 10.00 12.57
N ARG A 13 -10.36 11.04 13.32
CA ARG A 13 -9.69 12.22 12.76
C ARG A 13 -8.34 11.85 12.17
N GLN A 14 -7.56 11.05 12.89
CA GLN A 14 -6.25 10.59 12.43
C GLN A 14 -6.38 9.71 11.19
N ALA A 15 -7.36 8.82 11.16
CA ALA A 15 -7.64 7.97 10.00
C ALA A 15 -8.02 8.80 8.77
N SER A 16 -8.86 9.83 8.95
CA SER A 16 -9.23 10.74 7.86
C SER A 16 -8.04 11.54 7.34
N ALA A 17 -7.19 12.02 8.23
CA ALA A 17 -5.98 12.75 7.87
C ALA A 17 -5.02 11.86 7.09
N LEU A 18 -4.87 10.61 7.52
CA LEU A 18 -4.03 9.62 6.84
C LEU A 18 -4.55 9.34 5.42
N ALA A 19 -5.86 9.12 5.28
CA ALA A 19 -6.48 8.89 3.98
C ALA A 19 -6.27 10.08 3.04
N ALA A 20 -6.41 11.30 3.54
CA ALA A 20 -6.18 12.51 2.75
C ALA A 20 -4.71 12.62 2.31
N ALA A 21 -3.78 12.29 3.19
CA ALA A 21 -2.34 12.29 2.87
C ALA A 21 -2.02 11.27 1.78
N LEU A 22 -2.56 10.06 1.89
CA LEU A 22 -2.36 9.00 0.90
C LEU A 22 -2.92 9.40 -0.47
N THR A 23 -4.09 10.06 -0.50
CA THR A 23 -4.68 10.52 -1.75
C THR A 23 -3.80 11.54 -2.47
N SER A 24 -3.08 12.37 -1.72
CA SER A 24 -2.24 13.41 -2.31
C SER A 24 -0.85 12.93 -2.72
N LEU A 25 -0.39 11.80 -2.17
CA LEU A 25 0.93 11.27 -2.47
C LEU A 25 0.90 10.46 -3.77
N PRO A 26 1.84 10.70 -4.69
CA PRO A 26 1.93 9.92 -5.92
C PRO A 26 2.62 8.58 -5.68
N GLY A 27 2.04 7.51 -6.18
CA GLY A 27 2.66 6.19 -6.15
C GLY A 27 2.78 5.57 -4.76
N PHE A 28 3.66 4.60 -4.64
CA PHE A 28 3.91 3.91 -3.38
C PHE A 28 4.85 4.72 -2.50
N CYS A 29 4.52 4.83 -1.23
CA CYS A 29 5.29 5.57 -0.23
C CYS A 29 5.50 4.75 1.02
N SER A 30 6.63 4.97 1.68
CA SER A 30 6.91 4.36 2.98
C SER A 30 6.07 4.99 4.09
N ALA A 31 5.95 4.30 5.21
CA ALA A 31 5.28 4.86 6.39
C ALA A 31 5.95 6.16 6.85
N GLN A 32 7.27 6.25 6.75
CA GLN A 32 8.01 7.45 7.12
C GLN A 32 7.68 8.62 6.20
N GLU A 33 7.57 8.38 4.90
CA GLU A 33 7.18 9.42 3.94
C GLU A 33 5.76 9.89 4.19
N ILE A 34 4.85 8.97 4.51
CA ILE A 34 3.46 9.29 4.85
C ILE A 34 3.42 10.11 6.14
N HIS A 35 4.20 9.73 7.13
CA HIS A 35 4.32 10.46 8.40
C HIS A 35 4.84 11.88 8.18
N ALA A 36 5.84 12.05 7.33
CA ALA A 36 6.40 13.35 6.98
C ALA A 36 5.33 14.24 6.32
N GLU A 37 4.52 13.67 5.42
CA GLU A 37 3.42 14.40 4.79
C GLU A 37 2.36 14.84 5.80
N LEU A 38 2.03 13.98 6.76
CA LEU A 38 1.11 14.32 7.84
C LEU A 38 1.64 15.49 8.67
N ARG A 39 2.92 15.48 9.01
CA ARG A 39 3.56 16.56 9.76
C ARG A 39 3.54 17.86 8.96
N ARG A 40 3.80 17.80 7.66
CA ARG A 40 3.73 18.95 6.77
C ARG A 40 2.33 19.57 6.76
N ARG A 41 1.31 18.75 6.91
CA ARG A 41 -0.09 19.18 6.98
C ARG A 41 -0.52 19.68 8.36
N GLY A 42 0.41 19.69 9.32
CA GLY A 42 0.13 20.12 10.69
C GLY A 42 -0.48 19.07 11.59
N GLU A 43 -0.50 17.82 11.15
CA GLU A 43 -1.02 16.75 11.97
C GLU A 43 0.02 16.27 12.98
N THR A 44 -0.42 16.07 14.23
CA THR A 44 0.44 15.60 15.31
C THR A 44 0.18 14.13 15.59
N VAL A 45 0.62 13.29 14.70
CA VAL A 45 0.46 11.84 14.82
C VAL A 45 1.85 11.18 14.84
N GLY A 46 2.05 10.21 15.74
CA GLY A 46 3.32 9.50 15.86
C GLY A 46 3.47 8.45 14.77
N LEU A 47 4.72 8.11 14.47
CA LEU A 47 5.04 7.11 13.45
C LEU A 47 4.43 5.73 13.77
N THR A 48 4.45 5.32 15.04
CA THR A 48 3.85 4.05 15.47
C THR A 48 2.35 4.02 15.17
N THR A 49 1.66 5.14 15.38
CA THR A 49 0.23 5.26 15.08
C THR A 49 -0.01 5.19 13.57
N VAL A 50 0.87 5.79 12.76
CA VAL A 50 0.79 5.70 11.30
C VAL A 50 0.88 4.23 10.86
N TYR A 51 1.85 3.47 11.36
CA TYR A 51 1.98 2.05 11.05
C TYR A 51 0.73 1.27 11.41
N ARG A 52 0.15 1.54 12.57
CA ARG A 52 -1.08 0.86 13.03
C ARG A 52 -2.24 1.12 12.08
N HIS A 53 -2.45 2.37 11.69
CA HIS A 53 -3.51 2.73 10.75
C HIS A 53 -3.28 2.10 9.36
N LEU A 54 -2.04 2.10 8.89
CA LEU A 54 -1.70 1.50 7.60
C LEU A 54 -1.97 -0.01 7.60
N GLN A 55 -1.67 -0.68 8.71
CA GLN A 55 -1.96 -2.11 8.85
C GLN A 55 -3.47 -2.38 8.76
N VAL A 56 -4.28 -1.58 9.46
CA VAL A 56 -5.74 -1.72 9.41
C VAL A 56 -6.25 -1.48 7.98
N LEU A 57 -5.76 -0.44 7.31
CA LEU A 57 -6.15 -0.14 5.93
C LEU A 57 -5.74 -1.26 4.97
N SER A 58 -4.59 -1.86 5.18
CA SER A 58 -4.11 -2.99 4.40
C SER A 58 -5.02 -4.21 4.58
N GLU A 59 -5.39 -4.51 5.82
CA GLU A 59 -6.30 -5.62 6.13
C GLU A 59 -7.69 -5.42 5.52
N GLN A 60 -8.13 -4.16 5.42
CA GLN A 60 -9.41 -3.80 4.82
C GLN A 60 -9.36 -3.74 3.28
N GLY A 61 -8.19 -3.89 2.68
CA GLY A 61 -8.02 -3.77 1.25
C GLY A 61 -8.10 -2.32 0.73
N ALA A 62 -8.02 -1.34 1.62
CA ALA A 62 -8.08 0.08 1.26
C ALA A 62 -6.76 0.62 0.73
N VAL A 63 -5.66 -0.03 1.05
CA VAL A 63 -4.33 0.29 0.51
C VAL A 63 -3.68 -0.97 -0.01
N ASP A 64 -2.90 -0.82 -1.07
CA ASP A 64 -2.01 -1.86 -1.55
C ASP A 64 -0.67 -1.73 -0.86
N THR A 65 -0.03 -2.86 -0.63
CA THR A 65 1.31 -2.90 -0.07
C THR A 65 2.23 -3.67 -0.99
N ILE A 66 3.44 -3.18 -1.13
CA ILE A 66 4.51 -3.90 -1.80
C ILE A 66 5.75 -3.83 -0.91
N ARG A 67 6.65 -4.77 -1.12
CA ARG A 67 7.95 -4.75 -0.44
C ARG A 67 8.99 -4.43 -1.50
N ASP A 68 9.76 -3.36 -1.28
CA ASP A 68 10.78 -2.97 -2.23
C ASP A 68 12.01 -3.89 -2.14
N PRO A 69 12.97 -3.78 -3.07
CA PRO A 69 14.17 -4.64 -3.02
C PRO A 69 15.00 -4.50 -1.75
N SER A 70 14.87 -3.38 -1.01
CA SER A 70 15.55 -3.20 0.27
C SER A 70 14.81 -3.90 1.43
N GLY A 71 13.62 -4.40 1.19
CA GLY A 71 12.78 -5.04 2.21
C GLY A 71 11.82 -4.10 2.91
N GLU A 72 11.78 -2.83 2.51
CA GLU A 72 10.86 -1.85 3.09
C GLU A 72 9.45 -2.01 2.51
N THR A 73 8.43 -1.94 3.36
CA THR A 73 7.04 -1.98 2.93
C THR A 73 6.60 -0.60 2.47
N LEU A 74 6.02 -0.54 1.27
CA LEU A 74 5.48 0.68 0.69
C LEU A 74 3.97 0.55 0.56
N TYR A 75 3.28 1.68 0.63
CA TYR A 75 1.82 1.73 0.66
C TYR A 75 1.30 2.69 -0.41
N ARG A 76 0.18 2.33 -1.00
CA ARG A 76 -0.52 3.18 -1.96
C ARG A 76 -2.02 2.98 -1.81
N GLN A 77 -2.77 4.09 -1.80
CA GLN A 77 -4.21 4.00 -1.85
C GLN A 77 -4.64 3.46 -3.22
N CYS A 78 -5.48 2.44 -3.20
CA CYS A 78 -5.92 1.78 -4.42
C CYS A 78 -7.39 2.06 -4.68
N GLY A 79 -7.73 2.39 -5.92
CA GLY A 79 -9.12 2.61 -6.33
C GLY A 79 -9.84 1.36 -6.79
N SER A 80 -9.13 0.23 -6.85
CA SER A 80 -9.69 -1.04 -7.32
C SER A 80 -9.52 -2.13 -6.27
N THR A 81 -10.56 -2.92 -6.04
CA THR A 81 -10.52 -4.10 -5.19
C THR A 81 -10.15 -5.37 -5.96
N ALA A 82 -10.03 -5.28 -7.28
CA ALA A 82 -9.63 -6.41 -8.12
C ALA A 82 -8.15 -6.73 -7.91
N HIS A 83 -7.82 -8.01 -8.02
CA HIS A 83 -6.44 -8.46 -7.94
C HIS A 83 -5.63 -7.85 -9.10
N HIS A 84 -4.54 -7.20 -8.79
CA HIS A 84 -3.70 -6.56 -9.80
C HIS A 84 -2.24 -6.59 -9.34
N HIS A 85 -1.35 -6.34 -10.28
CA HIS A 85 0.09 -6.24 -10.05
C HIS A 85 0.54 -4.82 -10.33
N HIS A 86 1.74 -4.49 -9.91
CA HIS A 86 2.28 -3.13 -10.04
C HIS A 86 3.64 -3.16 -10.70
N LEU A 87 3.88 -2.16 -11.53
CA LEU A 87 5.21 -1.81 -12.04
C LEU A 87 5.58 -0.48 -11.39
N THR A 88 6.59 -0.49 -10.55
CA THR A 88 6.93 0.65 -9.69
C THR A 88 8.34 1.15 -9.97
N CYS A 89 8.49 2.46 -10.08
CA CYS A 89 9.80 3.07 -10.22
C CYS A 89 10.52 3.06 -8.87
N ARG A 90 11.72 2.50 -8.84
CA ARG A 90 12.49 2.40 -7.61
C ARG A 90 13.11 3.73 -7.17
N VAL A 91 13.05 4.76 -8.00
CA VAL A 91 13.58 6.09 -7.68
C VAL A 91 12.49 6.99 -7.10
N CYS A 92 11.36 7.16 -7.80
CA CYS A 92 10.33 8.11 -7.41
C CYS A 92 9.06 7.46 -6.85
N GLY A 93 8.94 6.13 -6.87
CA GLY A 93 7.77 5.44 -6.36
C GLY A 93 6.55 5.48 -7.28
N SER A 94 6.64 6.16 -8.44
CA SER A 94 5.51 6.19 -9.37
C SER A 94 5.18 4.76 -9.81
N SER A 95 3.91 4.45 -9.94
CA SER A 95 3.46 3.08 -10.15
C SER A 95 2.34 3.01 -11.17
N VAL A 96 2.36 1.94 -11.95
CA VAL A 96 1.32 1.61 -12.91
C VAL A 96 0.71 0.28 -12.49
N GLU A 97 -0.61 0.21 -12.47
CA GLU A 97 -1.30 -1.06 -12.27
C GLU A 97 -1.20 -1.88 -13.54
N VAL A 98 -0.84 -3.15 -13.39
CA VAL A 98 -0.67 -4.07 -14.51
C VAL A 98 -1.63 -5.23 -14.33
N GLU A 99 -2.41 -5.52 -15.37
CA GLU A 99 -3.26 -6.69 -15.38
C GLU A 99 -2.40 -7.93 -15.62
N GLY A 100 -2.42 -8.87 -14.69
CA GLY A 100 -1.56 -10.04 -14.74
C GLY A 100 -2.28 -11.33 -15.11
N ARG A 101 -3.23 -11.29 -16.04
CA ARG A 101 -4.02 -12.49 -16.39
C ARG A 101 -3.14 -13.68 -16.78
N VAL A 102 -2.09 -13.44 -17.53
CA VAL A 102 -1.16 -14.51 -17.94
C VAL A 102 -0.46 -15.11 -16.74
N VAL A 103 -0.04 -14.26 -15.80
CA VAL A 103 0.61 -14.70 -14.57
C VAL A 103 -0.36 -15.50 -13.71
N GLU A 104 -1.61 -15.02 -13.59
CA GLU A 104 -2.67 -15.70 -12.84
C GLU A 104 -2.95 -17.10 -13.40
N GLN A 105 -3.07 -17.21 -14.72
CA GLN A 105 -3.33 -18.48 -15.39
C GLN A 105 -2.17 -19.45 -15.23
N TRP A 106 -0.95 -18.95 -15.35
CA TRP A 106 0.25 -19.75 -15.15
C TRP A 106 0.34 -20.27 -13.72
N ALA A 107 0.09 -19.41 -12.71
CA ALA A 107 0.13 -19.80 -11.31
C ALA A 107 -0.93 -20.87 -11.00
N ALA A 108 -2.14 -20.70 -11.53
CA ALA A 108 -3.23 -21.68 -11.35
C ALA A 108 -2.87 -23.02 -11.97
N LYS A 109 -2.25 -23.01 -13.15
CA LYS A 109 -1.81 -24.23 -13.83
C LYS A 109 -0.74 -24.96 -13.04
N VAL A 110 0.26 -24.25 -12.55
CA VAL A 110 1.33 -24.84 -11.73
C VAL A 110 0.76 -25.46 -10.46
N ALA A 111 -0.16 -24.76 -9.80
CA ALA A 111 -0.80 -25.28 -8.58
C ALA A 111 -1.58 -26.55 -8.87
N ALA A 112 -2.37 -26.56 -9.94
CA ALA A 112 -3.18 -27.73 -10.31
C ALA A 112 -2.31 -28.92 -10.68
N GLU A 113 -1.25 -28.71 -11.44
CA GLU A 113 -0.33 -29.80 -11.85
C GLU A 113 0.40 -30.41 -10.66
N ALA A 114 0.72 -29.59 -9.66
CA ALA A 114 1.40 -30.05 -8.45
C ALA A 114 0.43 -30.55 -7.37
N GLY A 115 -0.87 -30.40 -7.57
CA GLY A 115 -1.88 -30.81 -6.59
C GLY A 115 -2.01 -29.90 -5.38
N PHE A 116 -1.58 -28.64 -5.52
CA PHE A 116 -1.65 -27.66 -4.42
C PHE A 116 -2.98 -26.93 -4.45
N THR A 117 -3.50 -26.61 -3.27
CA THR A 117 -4.72 -25.81 -3.09
C THR A 117 -4.40 -24.58 -2.26
N SER A 118 -5.29 -23.58 -2.33
CA SER A 118 -5.13 -22.32 -1.58
C SER A 118 -3.79 -21.64 -1.86
N VAL A 119 -3.41 -21.59 -3.14
CA VAL A 119 -2.12 -21.04 -3.55
C VAL A 119 -2.26 -19.54 -3.77
N ASP A 120 -1.41 -18.79 -3.11
CA ASP A 120 -1.26 -17.33 -3.32
C ASP A 120 0.03 -17.05 -4.05
N HIS A 121 0.09 -15.93 -4.72
CA HIS A 121 1.32 -15.48 -5.35
C HIS A 121 1.51 -13.98 -5.16
N THR A 122 2.76 -13.57 -5.20
CA THR A 122 3.13 -12.16 -5.14
C THR A 122 4.04 -11.87 -6.33
N VAL A 123 3.63 -10.96 -7.18
CA VAL A 123 4.43 -10.53 -8.33
C VAL A 123 4.45 -9.01 -8.36
N GLU A 124 5.63 -8.46 -8.20
CA GLU A 124 5.86 -7.02 -8.25
C GLU A 124 7.02 -6.76 -9.20
N LEU A 125 6.87 -5.73 -10.03
CA LEU A 125 7.89 -5.35 -11.00
C LEU A 125 8.49 -4.01 -10.59
N PHE A 126 9.81 -3.93 -10.55
CA PHE A 126 10.54 -2.71 -10.21
C PHE A 126 11.45 -2.31 -11.35
N GLY A 127 11.45 -1.04 -11.68
CA GLY A 127 12.28 -0.53 -12.77
C GLY A 127 12.52 0.96 -12.62
N LEU A 128 12.86 1.59 -13.72
CA LEU A 128 13.04 3.04 -13.81
C LEU A 128 11.96 3.60 -14.73
N CYS A 129 11.19 4.57 -14.25
CA CYS A 129 10.16 5.22 -15.06
C CYS A 129 10.79 6.06 -16.18
N PRO A 130 10.01 6.52 -17.16
CA PRO A 130 10.56 7.31 -18.28
C PRO A 130 11.35 8.54 -17.84
N GLU A 131 10.96 9.18 -16.74
CA GLU A 131 11.68 10.35 -16.22
C GLU A 131 13.02 9.99 -15.57
N HIS A 132 13.19 8.75 -15.14
CA HIS A 132 14.40 8.28 -14.46
C HIS A 132 15.19 7.25 -15.27
N SER A 133 14.72 6.93 -16.46
CA SER A 133 15.46 6.09 -17.42
C SER A 133 16.39 6.97 -18.21
N ALA A 134 17.67 6.68 -18.11
CA ALA A 134 18.67 7.44 -18.88
C ALA A 134 18.73 6.96 -20.33
#